data_6e37aec717c8e92705803febd6a2b038
#
_entry.id   6e37aec717c8e92705803febd6a2b038
#
_cell.length_a   1.000
_cell.length_b   1.000
_cell.length_c   1.000
_cell.angle_alpha   90.00
_cell.angle_beta   90.00
_cell.angle_gamma   90.00
#
_symmetry.space_group_name_H-M   'P 1'
#
loop_
_entity.id
_entity.type
_entity.pdbx_description
1 polymer ?
#
loop_
_entity_poly.entity_id
_entity_poly.type
_entity_poly.pdbx_seq_one_letter_code
_entity_poly.pdbx_strand_id
1 'polypeptide(L)'
;GEFKQPEEARNYKGYNYKQYLKTKKIIGTVELEKAKILKSSNGSFIHNIQKYIKDTINGTLTDEEGNLLLAILLGDKDKLSEDIQESFKTSNLSHMLAVSGAHVSYIILGLTYVLQNSIIGKKNEKIVCIIFLLFFMAITNFTPSVTRACIMAVLTLFSGIIYRKSDVYTNISVAALITLIFNPYNLLDLGFQLSYGGTIGIIIFIKRIQEKKSNSKVINYIKQMALVSIYA
;
A
#
# COMPACT_ATOMS: atom_id res chain seq x y z
N GLY A 1 -12.25 5.40 32.38
CA GLY A 1 -11.37 4.49 31.68
C GLY A 1 -9.93 4.66 32.18
N GLU A 2 -9.22 3.57 32.29
CA GLU A 2 -7.83 3.55 32.75
C GLU A 2 -6.86 3.71 31.56
N PHE A 3 -5.93 4.67 31.66
CA PHE A 3 -4.88 4.85 30.67
C PHE A 3 -3.73 3.88 30.96
N LYS A 4 -3.40 3.00 30.00
CA LYS A 4 -2.30 2.05 30.12
C LYS A 4 -1.20 2.41 29.14
N GLN A 5 0.02 2.55 29.64
CA GLN A 5 1.19 2.65 28.78
C GLN A 5 1.57 1.23 28.32
N PRO A 6 1.83 1.04 27.01
CA PRO A 6 2.27 -0.25 26.51
C PRO A 6 3.58 -0.68 27.13
N GLU A 7 3.64 -1.93 27.57
CA GLU A 7 4.83 -2.53 28.16
C GLU A 7 5.85 -2.92 27.06
N GLU A 8 7.12 -2.94 27.42
CA GLU A 8 8.18 -3.46 26.58
C GLU A 8 8.16 -5.01 26.57
N ALA A 9 8.83 -5.60 25.59
CA ALA A 9 8.91 -7.07 25.52
C ALA A 9 9.52 -7.64 26.82
N ARG A 10 8.78 -8.53 27.49
CA ARG A 10 9.24 -9.19 28.73
C ARG A 10 10.30 -10.27 28.46
N ASN A 11 10.31 -10.83 27.25
CA ASN A 11 11.22 -11.92 26.87
C ASN A 11 12.29 -11.43 25.90
N TYR A 12 13.50 -11.97 26.02
CA TYR A 12 14.58 -11.71 25.07
C TYR A 12 14.16 -12.10 23.66
N LYS A 13 14.26 -11.15 22.71
CA LYS A 13 13.74 -11.26 21.31
C LYS A 13 12.23 -11.49 21.19
N GLY A 14 11.44 -11.25 22.23
CA GLY A 14 9.99 -11.26 22.16
C GLY A 14 9.43 -10.10 21.33
N TYR A 15 8.19 -10.24 20.90
CA TYR A 15 7.47 -9.19 20.18
C TYR A 15 7.33 -7.93 21.06
N ASN A 16 7.89 -6.80 20.60
CA ASN A 16 7.83 -5.55 21.32
C ASN A 16 6.59 -4.74 20.90
N TYR A 17 5.48 -4.94 21.62
CA TYR A 17 4.22 -4.26 21.37
C TYR A 17 4.31 -2.73 21.46
N LYS A 18 5.07 -2.21 22.40
CA LYS A 18 5.33 -0.77 22.55
C LYS A 18 6.00 -0.19 21.31
N GLN A 19 6.98 -0.89 20.74
CA GLN A 19 7.66 -0.48 19.52
C GLN A 19 6.72 -0.51 18.32
N TYR A 20 5.89 -1.55 18.21
CA TYR A 20 4.86 -1.62 17.17
C TYR A 20 3.88 -0.46 17.27
N LEU A 21 3.38 -0.11 18.46
CA LEU A 21 2.48 1.02 18.64
C LEU A 21 3.13 2.36 18.27
N LYS A 22 4.42 2.55 18.52
CA LYS A 22 5.18 3.72 18.07
C LYS A 22 5.18 3.86 16.54
N THR A 23 5.28 2.75 15.78
CA THR A 23 5.19 2.81 14.31
C THR A 23 3.81 3.28 13.84
N LYS A 24 2.76 3.06 14.65
CA LYS A 24 1.38 3.54 14.40
C LYS A 24 1.10 4.90 15.02
N LYS A 25 2.12 5.57 15.62
CA LYS A 25 1.99 6.84 16.36
C LYS A 25 1.02 6.76 17.54
N ILE A 26 0.84 5.58 18.12
CA ILE A 26 0.03 5.33 19.30
C ILE A 26 0.92 5.40 20.52
N ILE A 27 0.60 6.29 21.46
CA ILE A 27 1.39 6.54 22.68
C ILE A 27 0.88 5.69 23.84
N GLY A 28 -0.40 5.35 23.83
CA GLY A 28 -1.03 4.57 24.90
C GLY A 28 -2.37 4.01 24.48
N THR A 29 -2.90 3.12 25.30
CA THR A 29 -4.22 2.50 25.14
C THR A 29 -5.10 2.85 26.32
N VAL A 30 -6.40 2.98 26.08
CA VAL A 30 -7.40 3.25 27.13
C VAL A 30 -8.43 2.15 27.11
N GLU A 31 -8.63 1.50 28.25
CA GLU A 31 -9.76 0.58 28.44
C GLU A 31 -11.00 1.38 28.84
N LEU A 32 -12.05 1.31 28.03
CA LEU A 32 -13.29 2.03 28.24
C LEU A 32 -14.36 1.06 28.75
N GLU A 33 -14.88 1.31 29.96
CA GLU A 33 -16.06 0.60 30.46
C GLU A 33 -17.36 1.14 29.86
N LYS A 34 -17.44 2.44 29.64
CA LYS A 34 -18.57 3.12 29.00
C LYS A 34 -18.09 4.24 28.11
N ALA A 35 -18.62 4.32 26.90
CA ALA A 35 -18.35 5.41 25.96
C ALA A 35 -19.66 6.11 25.60
N LYS A 36 -19.66 7.46 25.61
CA LYS A 36 -20.77 8.28 25.14
C LYS A 36 -20.27 9.12 23.97
N ILE A 37 -20.93 8.99 22.83
CA ILE A 37 -20.65 9.83 21.67
C ILE A 37 -21.22 11.22 21.96
N LEU A 38 -20.35 12.22 22.15
CA LEU A 38 -20.76 13.60 22.43
C LEU A 38 -21.07 14.38 21.15
N LYS A 39 -20.37 14.07 20.07
CA LYS A 39 -20.55 14.74 18.77
C LYS A 39 -20.17 13.79 17.65
N SER A 40 -21.05 13.63 16.67
CA SER A 40 -20.71 13.00 15.38
C SER A 40 -20.30 14.11 14.42
N SER A 41 -19.13 13.98 13.81
CA SER A 41 -18.70 14.87 12.74
C SER A 41 -19.29 14.39 11.42
N ASN A 42 -19.80 15.32 10.60
CA ASN A 42 -20.07 15.01 9.20
C ASN A 42 -18.75 14.57 8.56
N GLY A 43 -18.74 13.37 7.99
CA GLY A 43 -17.53 12.78 7.43
C GLY A 43 -16.89 13.69 6.37
N SER A 44 -15.56 13.62 6.27
CA SER A 44 -14.82 14.23 5.19
C SER A 44 -15.34 13.72 3.83
N PHE A 45 -15.09 14.46 2.75
CA PHE A 45 -15.42 14.05 1.36
C PHE A 45 -14.95 12.61 1.07
N ILE A 46 -13.74 12.26 1.49
CA ILE A 46 -13.19 10.89 1.36
C ILE A 46 -14.05 9.88 2.13
N HIS A 47 -14.48 10.20 3.35
CA HIS A 47 -15.33 9.33 4.13
C HIS A 47 -16.70 9.08 3.47
N ASN A 48 -17.28 10.10 2.86
CA ASN A 48 -18.54 9.96 2.13
C ASN A 48 -18.39 9.04 0.91
N ILE A 49 -17.26 9.13 0.19
CA ILE A 49 -16.97 8.23 -0.93
C ILE A 49 -16.73 6.80 -0.44
N GLN A 50 -15.96 6.61 0.62
CA GLN A 50 -15.77 5.28 1.23
C GLN A 50 -17.11 4.68 1.66
N LYS A 51 -17.96 5.49 2.30
CA LYS A 51 -19.29 5.07 2.69
C LYS A 51 -20.14 4.67 1.48
N TYR A 52 -20.17 5.49 0.44
CA TYR A 52 -20.89 5.18 -0.80
C TYR A 52 -20.43 3.86 -1.42
N ILE A 53 -19.10 3.63 -1.50
CA ILE A 53 -18.54 2.38 -2.01
C ILE A 53 -18.99 1.20 -1.14
N LYS A 54 -18.92 1.32 0.19
CA LYS A 54 -19.36 0.28 1.14
C LYS A 54 -20.86 -0.02 1.00
N ASP A 55 -21.68 1.00 0.95
CA ASP A 55 -23.13 0.86 0.84
C ASP A 55 -23.52 0.20 -0.51
N THR A 56 -22.84 0.57 -1.60
CA THR A 56 -23.06 -0.03 -2.92
C THR A 56 -22.66 -1.50 -2.97
N ILE A 57 -21.51 -1.85 -2.41
CA ILE A 57 -21.02 -3.24 -2.37
C ILE A 57 -21.94 -4.10 -1.50
N ASN A 58 -22.30 -3.63 -0.31
CA ASN A 58 -23.18 -4.35 0.60
C ASN A 58 -24.64 -4.46 0.09
N GLY A 59 -25.05 -3.58 -0.81
CA GLY A 59 -26.35 -3.64 -1.45
C GLY A 59 -26.44 -4.60 -2.65
N THR A 60 -25.28 -5.03 -3.19
CA THR A 60 -25.21 -5.87 -4.40
C THR A 60 -24.67 -7.27 -4.15
N LEU A 61 -23.83 -7.45 -3.14
CA LEU A 61 -23.19 -8.73 -2.81
C LEU A 61 -23.68 -9.24 -1.46
N THR A 62 -23.44 -10.54 -1.20
CA THR A 62 -23.64 -11.10 0.13
C THR A 62 -22.67 -10.49 1.13
N ASP A 63 -23.00 -10.54 2.43
CA ASP A 63 -22.15 -9.92 3.47
C ASP A 63 -20.71 -10.45 3.45
N GLU A 64 -20.51 -11.75 3.19
CA GLU A 64 -19.16 -12.34 3.11
C GLU A 64 -18.39 -11.88 1.89
N GLU A 65 -19.01 -11.91 0.70
CA GLU A 65 -18.37 -11.47 -0.55
C GLU A 65 -18.09 -9.97 -0.52
N GLY A 66 -19.03 -9.18 -0.01
CA GLY A 66 -18.90 -7.73 0.14
C GLY A 66 -17.74 -7.35 1.07
N ASN A 67 -17.65 -8.00 2.24
CA ASN A 67 -16.58 -7.76 3.21
C ASN A 67 -15.21 -8.21 2.66
N LEU A 68 -15.16 -9.31 1.92
CA LEU A 68 -13.94 -9.77 1.24
C LEU A 68 -13.50 -8.75 0.16
N LEU A 69 -14.43 -8.28 -0.65
CA LEU A 69 -14.14 -7.28 -1.68
C LEU A 69 -13.66 -5.95 -1.05
N LEU A 70 -14.27 -5.50 0.04
CA LEU A 70 -13.85 -4.32 0.78
C LEU A 70 -12.45 -4.48 1.39
N ALA A 71 -12.12 -5.66 1.91
CA ALA A 71 -10.79 -5.97 2.41
C ALA A 71 -9.73 -5.87 1.30
N ILE A 72 -10.02 -6.40 0.11
CA ILE A 72 -9.09 -6.39 -1.03
C ILE A 72 -8.96 -4.98 -1.64
N LEU A 73 -10.06 -4.22 -1.79
CA LEU A 73 -10.05 -2.92 -2.46
C LEU A 73 -9.62 -1.77 -1.55
N LEU A 74 -10.11 -1.76 -0.30
CA LEU A 74 -9.90 -0.64 0.63
C LEU A 74 -8.95 -1.00 1.78
N GLY A 75 -8.62 -2.28 1.95
CA GLY A 75 -7.85 -2.76 3.09
C GLY A 75 -8.66 -2.85 4.39
N ASP A 76 -9.99 -2.75 4.30
CA ASP A 76 -10.91 -2.81 5.45
C ASP A 76 -11.19 -4.26 5.82
N LYS A 77 -10.55 -4.74 6.89
CA LYS A 77 -10.64 -6.12 7.38
C LYS A 77 -11.57 -6.27 8.59
N ASP A 78 -12.14 -5.18 9.09
CA ASP A 78 -12.84 -5.14 10.38
C ASP A 78 -14.05 -6.08 10.44
N LYS A 79 -14.67 -6.34 9.28
CA LYS A 79 -15.85 -7.20 9.17
C LYS A 79 -15.58 -8.55 8.52
N LEU A 80 -14.31 -8.88 8.24
CA LEU A 80 -13.95 -10.15 7.61
C LEU A 80 -14.05 -11.28 8.64
N SER A 81 -14.77 -12.37 8.31
CA SER A 81 -14.93 -13.52 9.19
C SER A 81 -13.57 -14.17 9.50
N GLU A 82 -13.45 -14.74 10.71
CA GLU A 82 -12.22 -15.41 11.15
C GLU A 82 -11.90 -16.61 10.24
N ASP A 83 -12.92 -17.35 9.79
CA ASP A 83 -12.78 -18.50 8.88
C ASP A 83 -12.13 -18.11 7.55
N ILE A 84 -12.55 -16.98 6.96
CA ILE A 84 -11.94 -16.48 5.72
C ILE A 84 -10.50 -16.04 5.99
N GLN A 85 -10.24 -15.33 7.10
CA GLN A 85 -8.88 -14.92 7.44
C GLN A 85 -7.96 -16.12 7.64
N GLU A 86 -8.44 -17.19 8.31
CA GLU A 86 -7.69 -18.43 8.53
C GLU A 86 -7.45 -19.17 7.21
N SER A 87 -8.46 -19.25 6.34
CA SER A 87 -8.32 -19.86 5.01
C SER A 87 -7.28 -19.16 4.15
N PHE A 88 -7.24 -17.82 4.17
CA PHE A 88 -6.20 -17.05 3.49
C PHE A 88 -4.82 -17.23 4.12
N LYS A 89 -4.76 -17.41 5.45
CA LYS A 89 -3.52 -17.64 6.17
C LYS A 89 -2.94 -19.02 5.89
N THR A 90 -3.76 -20.05 5.91
CA THR A 90 -3.34 -21.45 5.62
C THR A 90 -2.93 -21.62 4.16
N SER A 91 -3.57 -20.88 3.24
CA SER A 91 -3.21 -20.85 1.82
C SER A 91 -2.02 -19.95 1.50
N ASN A 92 -1.35 -19.34 2.48
CA ASN A 92 -0.28 -18.34 2.29
C ASN A 92 -0.69 -17.11 1.45
N LEU A 93 -1.99 -16.82 1.34
CA LEU A 93 -2.54 -15.71 0.58
C LEU A 93 -2.90 -14.49 1.46
N SER A 94 -2.49 -14.45 2.71
CA SER A 94 -2.78 -13.34 3.65
C SER A 94 -2.36 -11.97 3.11
N HIS A 95 -1.34 -11.93 2.25
CA HIS A 95 -0.87 -10.70 1.62
C HIS A 95 -1.86 -10.13 0.59
N MET A 96 -2.76 -10.94 0.03
CA MET A 96 -3.82 -10.49 -0.89
C MET A 96 -4.96 -9.78 -0.16
N LEU A 97 -5.17 -10.09 1.13
CA LEU A 97 -6.15 -9.36 1.98
C LEU A 97 -5.67 -7.96 2.37
N ALA A 98 -4.46 -7.60 2.06
CA ALA A 98 -3.94 -6.25 2.25
C ALA A 98 -3.76 -5.59 0.89
N VAL A 99 -4.22 -4.35 0.77
CA VAL A 99 -3.93 -3.58 -0.44
C VAL A 99 -2.41 -3.45 -0.56
N SER A 100 -1.87 -3.96 -1.67
CA SER A 100 -0.44 -4.08 -1.92
C SER A 100 0.03 -3.16 -3.04
N GLY A 101 1.34 -3.02 -3.20
CA GLY A 101 1.91 -2.33 -4.33
C GLY A 101 1.48 -2.89 -5.70
N ALA A 102 1.22 -4.21 -5.80
CA ALA A 102 0.71 -4.82 -7.03
C ALA A 102 -0.65 -4.22 -7.46
N HIS A 103 -1.54 -3.94 -6.51
CA HIS A 103 -2.83 -3.27 -6.79
C HIS A 103 -2.60 -1.89 -7.41
N VAL A 104 -1.67 -1.11 -6.84
CA VAL A 104 -1.29 0.21 -7.36
C VAL A 104 -0.80 0.11 -8.80
N SER A 105 0.01 -0.91 -9.11
CA SER A 105 0.52 -1.10 -10.48
C SER A 105 -0.55 -1.48 -11.46
N TYR A 106 -1.42 -2.41 -11.13
CA TYR A 106 -2.53 -2.79 -12.00
C TYR A 106 -3.45 -1.60 -12.29
N ILE A 107 -3.70 -0.77 -11.28
CA ILE A 107 -4.48 0.46 -11.43
C ILE A 107 -3.78 1.42 -12.40
N ILE A 108 -2.47 1.67 -12.23
CA ILE A 108 -1.73 2.57 -13.11
C ILE A 108 -1.70 2.01 -14.54
N LEU A 109 -1.42 0.73 -14.71
CA LEU A 109 -1.40 0.11 -16.04
C LEU A 109 -2.75 0.21 -16.74
N GLY A 110 -3.84 -0.08 -16.03
CA GLY A 110 -5.19 0.05 -16.56
C GLY A 110 -5.54 1.49 -16.93
N LEU A 111 -5.22 2.44 -16.05
CA LEU A 111 -5.48 3.85 -16.28
C LEU A 111 -4.66 4.39 -17.45
N THR A 112 -3.37 4.06 -17.50
CA THR A 112 -2.49 4.43 -18.62
C THR A 112 -2.99 3.83 -19.93
N TYR A 113 -3.41 2.56 -19.93
CA TYR A 113 -3.96 1.89 -21.11
C TYR A 113 -5.22 2.59 -21.64
N VAL A 114 -6.12 3.02 -20.76
CA VAL A 114 -7.33 3.75 -21.14
C VAL A 114 -6.98 5.15 -21.66
N LEU A 115 -6.05 5.85 -20.99
CA LEU A 115 -5.70 7.23 -21.33
C LEU A 115 -4.81 7.35 -22.57
N GLN A 116 -3.97 6.36 -22.88
CA GLN A 116 -3.05 6.41 -24.03
C GLN A 116 -3.78 6.51 -25.38
N ASN A 117 -5.02 6.03 -25.45
CA ASN A 117 -5.86 6.11 -26.66
C ASN A 117 -6.76 7.36 -26.66
N SER A 118 -6.67 8.21 -25.64
CA SER A 118 -7.42 9.45 -25.57
C SER A 118 -6.66 10.60 -26.26
N ILE A 119 -7.38 11.67 -26.59
CA ILE A 119 -6.82 12.90 -27.19
C ILE A 119 -5.91 13.66 -26.18
N ILE A 120 -5.80 13.14 -24.94
CA ILE A 120 -5.04 13.75 -23.86
C ILE A 120 -3.55 13.53 -24.12
N GLY A 121 -2.79 14.64 -24.23
CA GLY A 121 -1.34 14.56 -24.44
C GLY A 121 -0.61 13.81 -23.30
N LYS A 122 0.51 13.14 -23.62
CA LYS A 122 1.30 12.29 -22.69
C LYS A 122 1.67 12.95 -21.36
N LYS A 123 1.78 14.26 -21.30
CA LYS A 123 2.03 15.01 -20.07
C LYS A 123 0.79 15.03 -19.17
N ASN A 124 -0.38 15.32 -19.77
CA ASN A 124 -1.63 15.38 -19.02
C ASN A 124 -2.09 14.00 -18.56
N GLU A 125 -1.85 12.94 -19.35
CA GLU A 125 -2.03 11.54 -18.93
C GLU A 125 -1.33 11.26 -17.60
N LYS A 126 -0.04 11.60 -17.48
CA LYS A 126 0.73 11.41 -16.25
C LYS A 126 0.19 12.23 -15.07
N ILE A 127 -0.27 13.46 -15.33
CA ILE A 127 -0.87 14.30 -14.30
C ILE A 127 -2.18 13.66 -13.78
N VAL A 128 -3.03 13.16 -14.68
CA VAL A 128 -4.26 12.44 -14.29
C VAL A 128 -3.92 11.20 -13.46
N CYS A 129 -2.92 10.41 -13.84
CA CYS A 129 -2.46 9.27 -13.07
C CYS A 129 -1.98 9.68 -11.66
N ILE A 130 -1.21 10.76 -11.53
CA ILE A 130 -0.76 11.27 -10.22
C ILE A 130 -1.95 11.68 -9.35
N ILE A 131 -2.91 12.43 -9.89
CA ILE A 131 -4.10 12.84 -9.15
C ILE A 131 -4.89 11.63 -8.68
N PHE A 132 -5.05 10.63 -9.55
CA PHE A 132 -5.74 9.39 -9.21
C PHE A 132 -5.02 8.61 -8.11
N LEU A 133 -3.69 8.52 -8.14
CA LEU A 133 -2.89 7.85 -7.11
C LEU A 133 -3.03 8.53 -5.75
N LEU A 134 -3.00 9.87 -5.71
CA LEU A 134 -3.20 10.63 -4.47
C LEU A 134 -4.61 10.40 -3.91
N PHE A 135 -5.61 10.35 -4.77
CA PHE A 135 -6.97 10.04 -4.40
C PHE A 135 -7.12 8.59 -3.88
N PHE A 136 -6.51 7.62 -4.57
CA PHE A 136 -6.50 6.22 -4.14
C PHE A 136 -5.82 6.03 -2.78
N MET A 137 -4.69 6.71 -2.56
CA MET A 137 -3.99 6.72 -1.28
C MET A 137 -4.88 7.25 -0.14
N ALA A 138 -5.68 8.30 -0.40
CA ALA A 138 -6.61 8.85 0.57
C ALA A 138 -7.79 7.90 0.85
N ILE A 139 -8.35 7.24 -0.18
CA ILE A 139 -9.43 6.25 -0.03
C ILE A 139 -8.97 5.04 0.77
N THR A 140 -7.73 4.60 0.62
CA THR A 140 -7.16 3.48 1.39
C THR A 140 -6.64 3.87 2.78
N ASN A 141 -7.05 5.05 3.29
CA ASN A 141 -6.64 5.59 4.60
C ASN A 141 -5.12 5.62 4.80
N PHE A 142 -4.35 5.93 3.75
CA PHE A 142 -2.90 6.00 3.79
C PHE A 142 -2.25 4.71 4.34
N THR A 143 -2.80 3.54 4.02
CA THR A 143 -2.18 2.29 4.43
C THR A 143 -0.71 2.27 4.04
N PRO A 144 0.22 1.84 4.92
CA PRO A 144 1.66 2.00 4.69
C PRO A 144 2.16 1.38 3.38
N SER A 145 1.61 0.22 2.97
CA SER A 145 2.00 -0.45 1.73
C SER A 145 1.60 0.36 0.49
N VAL A 146 0.34 0.82 0.43
CA VAL A 146 -0.18 1.66 -0.67
C VAL A 146 0.57 2.97 -0.74
N THR A 147 0.78 3.62 0.41
CA THR A 147 1.47 4.91 0.48
C THR A 147 2.87 4.84 -0.12
N ARG A 148 3.65 3.81 0.22
CA ARG A 148 4.99 3.60 -0.35
C ARG A 148 4.94 3.40 -1.86
N ALA A 149 4.05 2.51 -2.33
CA ALA A 149 3.90 2.24 -3.76
C ALA A 149 3.44 3.49 -4.54
N CYS A 150 2.46 4.23 -4.01
CA CYS A 150 2.00 5.48 -4.63
C CYS A 150 3.11 6.53 -4.68
N ILE A 151 3.90 6.71 -3.62
CA ILE A 151 5.02 7.67 -3.63
C ILE A 151 6.03 7.29 -4.73
N MET A 152 6.45 6.03 -4.81
CA MET A 152 7.39 5.57 -5.84
C MET A 152 6.82 5.77 -7.24
N ALA A 153 5.55 5.45 -7.45
CA ALA A 153 4.87 5.63 -8.72
C ALA A 153 4.74 7.11 -9.12
N VAL A 154 4.37 7.97 -8.18
CA VAL A 154 4.29 9.43 -8.40
C VAL A 154 5.66 10.00 -8.79
N LEU A 155 6.74 9.61 -8.12
CA LEU A 155 8.10 10.04 -8.48
C LEU A 155 8.49 9.60 -9.89
N THR A 156 8.13 8.37 -10.28
CA THR A 156 8.36 7.85 -11.63
C THR A 156 7.57 8.63 -12.69
N LEU A 157 6.29 8.87 -12.46
CA LEU A 157 5.45 9.65 -13.37
C LEU A 157 5.92 11.11 -13.46
N PHE A 158 6.28 11.70 -12.32
CA PHE A 158 6.77 13.07 -12.25
C PHE A 158 8.08 13.24 -13.02
N SER A 159 9.03 12.30 -12.90
CA SER A 159 10.27 12.34 -13.69
C SER A 159 9.99 12.34 -15.20
N GLY A 160 8.95 11.60 -15.61
CA GLY A 160 8.50 11.59 -17.00
C GLY A 160 7.81 12.87 -17.46
N ILE A 161 7.23 13.68 -16.55
CA ILE A 161 6.65 15.02 -16.86
C ILE A 161 7.77 16.03 -17.13
N ILE A 162 8.86 15.98 -16.37
CA ILE A 162 10.01 16.89 -16.53
C ILE A 162 11.04 16.36 -17.53
N TYR A 163 10.69 15.33 -18.31
CA TYR A 163 11.54 14.71 -19.33
C TYR A 163 12.91 14.25 -18.81
N ARG A 164 13.03 13.89 -17.53
CA ARG A 164 14.23 13.29 -16.95
C ARG A 164 14.10 11.77 -16.93
N LYS A 165 15.24 11.09 -17.15
CA LYS A 165 15.29 9.64 -16.93
C LYS A 165 15.07 9.35 -15.46
N SER A 166 14.07 8.50 -15.18
CA SER A 166 13.83 8.00 -13.84
C SER A 166 14.93 7.01 -13.48
N ASP A 167 15.65 7.27 -12.41
CA ASP A 167 16.56 6.30 -11.81
C ASP A 167 15.87 5.61 -10.65
N VAL A 168 15.78 4.28 -10.72
CA VAL A 168 15.02 3.48 -9.76
C VAL A 168 15.60 3.59 -8.35
N TYR A 169 16.93 3.62 -8.21
CA TYR A 169 17.57 3.77 -6.90
C TYR A 169 17.25 5.13 -6.26
N THR A 170 17.30 6.18 -7.07
CA THR A 170 16.92 7.54 -6.61
C THR A 170 15.46 7.57 -6.17
N ASN A 171 14.55 6.98 -6.94
CA ASN A 171 13.13 6.96 -6.60
C ASN A 171 12.86 6.22 -5.28
N ILE A 172 13.49 5.06 -5.08
CA ILE A 172 13.37 4.29 -3.84
C ILE A 172 13.94 5.07 -2.66
N SER A 173 15.12 5.68 -2.82
CA SER A 173 15.76 6.45 -1.76
C SER A 173 14.93 7.67 -1.35
N VAL A 174 14.40 8.40 -2.33
CA VAL A 174 13.53 9.56 -2.07
C VAL A 174 12.22 9.12 -1.43
N ALA A 175 11.60 8.02 -1.90
CA ALA A 175 10.39 7.49 -1.30
C ALA A 175 10.62 7.04 0.15
N ALA A 176 11.73 6.37 0.43
CA ALA A 176 12.12 5.98 1.78
C ALA A 176 12.33 7.22 2.68
N LEU A 177 13.05 8.22 2.17
CA LEU A 177 13.29 9.46 2.90
C LEU A 177 11.97 10.18 3.24
N ILE A 178 11.06 10.35 2.27
CA ILE A 178 9.75 10.95 2.51
C ILE A 178 9.01 10.18 3.60
N THR A 179 8.95 8.84 3.49
CA THR A 179 8.25 8.00 4.47
C THR A 179 8.83 8.14 5.88
N LEU A 180 10.17 8.26 6.01
CA LEU A 180 10.87 8.41 7.29
C LEU A 180 10.75 9.84 7.87
N ILE A 181 10.67 10.87 7.04
CA ILE A 181 10.38 12.23 7.49
C ILE A 181 9.01 12.31 8.18
N PHE A 182 7.99 11.65 7.60
CA PHE A 182 6.66 11.61 8.21
C PHE A 182 6.61 10.78 9.49
N ASN A 183 7.35 9.67 9.54
CA ASN A 183 7.41 8.81 10.71
C ASN A 183 8.74 8.03 10.77
N PRO A 184 9.72 8.49 11.54
CA PRO A 184 11.03 7.83 11.65
C PRO A 184 10.95 6.41 12.23
N TYR A 185 9.91 6.11 13.02
CA TYR A 185 9.71 4.77 13.57
C TYR A 185 9.35 3.73 12.50
N ASN A 186 8.98 4.15 11.29
CA ASN A 186 8.75 3.22 10.16
C ASN A 186 10.00 2.38 9.83
N LEU A 187 11.20 2.86 10.16
CA LEU A 187 12.42 2.07 9.98
C LEU A 187 12.38 0.74 10.76
N LEU A 188 11.66 0.70 11.87
CA LEU A 188 11.48 -0.47 12.72
C LEU A 188 10.26 -1.32 12.32
N ASP A 189 9.46 -0.86 11.36
CA ASP A 189 8.32 -1.60 10.83
C ASP A 189 8.77 -2.68 9.83
N LEU A 190 8.39 -3.93 10.11
CA LEU A 190 8.72 -5.07 9.24
C LEU A 190 8.17 -4.89 7.82
N GLY A 191 6.99 -4.29 7.68
CA GLY A 191 6.41 -4.00 6.38
C GLY A 191 7.24 -3.00 5.57
N PHE A 192 7.84 -2.00 6.23
CA PHE A 192 8.78 -1.08 5.61
C PHE A 192 10.03 -1.80 5.14
N GLN A 193 10.67 -2.57 6.03
CA GLN A 193 11.91 -3.30 5.73
C GLN A 193 11.72 -4.30 4.59
N LEU A 194 10.64 -5.08 4.61
CA LEU A 194 10.34 -6.06 3.57
C LEU A 194 10.02 -5.40 2.21
N SER A 195 9.28 -4.30 2.22
CA SER A 195 8.92 -3.59 0.99
C SER A 195 10.14 -2.99 0.31
N TYR A 196 10.94 -2.20 1.02
CA TYR A 196 12.13 -1.57 0.44
C TYR A 196 13.25 -2.58 0.18
N GLY A 197 13.50 -3.50 1.11
CA GLY A 197 14.50 -4.56 0.95
C GLY A 197 14.17 -5.51 -0.20
N GLY A 198 12.89 -5.90 -0.32
CA GLY A 198 12.41 -6.72 -1.43
C GLY A 198 12.59 -6.03 -2.79
N THR A 199 12.19 -4.76 -2.88
CA THR A 199 12.35 -3.97 -4.12
C THR A 199 13.81 -3.84 -4.51
N ILE A 200 14.69 -3.49 -3.59
CA ILE A 200 16.15 -3.39 -3.84
C ILE A 200 16.72 -4.75 -4.25
N GLY A 201 16.31 -5.82 -3.56
CA GLY A 201 16.74 -7.18 -3.89
C GLY A 201 16.38 -7.60 -5.32
N ILE A 202 15.13 -7.30 -5.73
CA ILE A 202 14.66 -7.57 -7.11
C ILE A 202 15.48 -6.78 -8.12
N ILE A 203 15.78 -5.51 -7.88
CA ILE A 203 16.56 -4.66 -8.79
C ILE A 203 17.98 -5.19 -8.95
N ILE A 204 18.65 -5.54 -7.85
CA ILE A 204 20.00 -6.12 -7.88
C ILE A 204 20.00 -7.44 -8.63
N PHE A 205 19.01 -8.29 -8.39
CA PHE A 205 18.86 -9.57 -9.06
C PHE A 205 18.68 -9.42 -10.57
N ILE A 206 17.79 -8.51 -11.00
CA ILE A 206 17.58 -8.23 -12.43
C ILE A 206 18.86 -7.72 -13.10
N LYS A 207 19.57 -6.79 -12.43
CA LYS A 207 20.82 -6.24 -12.96
C LYS A 207 21.86 -7.34 -13.17
N ARG A 208 22.04 -8.23 -12.19
CA ARG A 208 22.96 -9.39 -12.32
C ARG A 208 22.58 -10.34 -13.45
N ILE A 209 21.28 -10.59 -13.66
CA ILE A 209 20.82 -11.42 -14.77
C ILE A 209 21.09 -10.75 -16.13
N GLN A 210 20.93 -9.43 -16.22
CA GLN A 210 21.21 -8.69 -17.45
C GLN A 210 22.69 -8.68 -17.82
N GLU A 211 23.57 -8.61 -16.83
CA GLU A 211 25.03 -8.68 -17.02
C GLU A 211 25.49 -10.07 -17.54
N LYS A 212 24.81 -11.13 -17.09
CA LYS A 212 25.01 -12.50 -17.58
C LYS A 212 24.31 -12.75 -18.91
N LYS A 213 24.64 -12.04 -20.01
CA LYS A 213 24.10 -12.19 -21.38
C LYS A 213 23.47 -13.57 -21.67
N SER A 214 22.25 -13.81 -21.23
CA SER A 214 21.49 -15.02 -21.50
C SER A 214 20.31 -14.68 -22.38
N ASN A 215 20.28 -15.23 -23.58
CA ASN A 215 19.23 -15.10 -24.60
C ASN A 215 17.96 -15.93 -24.26
N SER A 216 17.75 -16.31 -23.00
CA SER A 216 16.64 -17.16 -22.60
C SER A 216 15.30 -16.37 -22.50
N LYS A 217 14.25 -16.90 -23.15
CA LYS A 217 12.86 -16.39 -23.07
C LYS A 217 12.38 -16.26 -21.62
N VAL A 218 12.82 -17.17 -20.74
CA VAL A 218 12.49 -17.17 -19.30
C VAL A 218 13.01 -15.92 -18.60
N ILE A 219 14.22 -15.46 -18.94
CA ILE A 219 14.82 -14.24 -18.38
C ILE A 219 14.07 -12.99 -18.82
N ASN A 220 13.62 -12.95 -20.06
CA ASN A 220 12.79 -11.83 -20.53
C ASN A 220 11.43 -11.80 -19.86
N TYR A 221 10.84 -12.97 -19.56
CA TYR A 221 9.57 -13.07 -18.82
C TYR A 221 9.74 -12.63 -17.35
N ILE A 222 10.78 -13.11 -16.67
CA ILE A 222 11.12 -12.67 -15.30
C ILE A 222 11.41 -11.16 -15.27
N LYS A 223 12.07 -10.61 -16.28
CA LYS A 223 12.32 -9.17 -16.42
C LYS A 223 11.03 -8.37 -16.55
N GLN A 224 10.06 -8.84 -17.33
CA GLN A 224 8.77 -8.19 -17.47
C GLN A 224 7.96 -8.25 -16.15
N MET A 225 7.91 -9.41 -15.49
CA MET A 225 7.24 -9.56 -14.21
C MET A 225 7.89 -8.68 -13.12
N ALA A 226 9.21 -8.64 -13.08
CA ALA A 226 9.94 -7.82 -12.11
C ALA A 226 9.81 -6.32 -12.41
N LEU A 227 9.75 -5.90 -13.68
CA LEU A 227 9.42 -4.52 -14.04
C LEU A 227 8.01 -4.15 -13.57
N VAL A 228 7.04 -5.02 -13.77
CA VAL A 228 5.68 -4.83 -13.24
C VAL A 228 5.71 -4.71 -11.71
N SER A 229 6.47 -5.55 -11.01
CA SER A 229 6.61 -5.48 -9.55
C SER A 229 7.39 -4.26 -9.03
N ILE A 230 8.27 -3.67 -9.83
CA ILE A 230 9.03 -2.43 -9.48
C ILE A 230 8.16 -1.19 -9.69
N TYR A 231 7.29 -1.23 -10.70
CA TYR A 231 6.26 -0.20 -10.90
C TYR A 231 5.03 -0.44 -10.00
N ALA A 232 4.95 -1.56 -9.30
CA ALA A 232 4.01 -1.93 -8.27
C ALA A 232 4.53 -1.64 -6.87
#